data_12daf91c404e9c632a7672b282129f78
#
_entry.id   12daf91c404e9c632a7672b282129f78
#
_cell.length_a   1.000
_cell.length_b   1.000
_cell.length_c   1.000
_cell.angle_alpha   90.00
_cell.angle_beta   90.00
_cell.angle_gamma   90.00
#
_symmetry.space_group_name_H-M   'P 1'
#
loop_
_entity.id
_entity.type
_entity.pdbx_description
1 polymer ?
#
loop_
_entity_poly.entity_id
_entity_poly.type
_entity_poly.pdbx_seq_one_letter_code
_entity_poly.pdbx_strand_id
1 'polypeptide(L)'
;YPVLMQQGGEFELVKDKHGFVIGGMEGIRYKEYELTLTKGSKLFLYTDGVPEATNAQNELFGTDRMLAALNEDTTASPEKVLHNVREAVDGFVLEAEQFDDLTMLCLEFKGDTSMTGNCKELSLPAEVDKLPELLSFLEQQLEEAGCPMKTQMQISVAAEEIFVNIASYAYHPEDGDAEVRCEV
;
A
#
# COMPACT_ATOMS: atom_id res chain seq x y z
N TYR A 1 -10.27 -5.67 6.15
CA TYR A 1 -9.14 -6.33 6.84
C TYR A 1 -8.00 -6.52 5.87
N PRO A 2 -6.76 -6.15 6.19
CA PRO A 2 -5.62 -6.52 5.36
C PRO A 2 -5.47 -8.05 5.31
N VAL A 3 -4.86 -8.54 4.22
CA VAL A 3 -4.55 -9.96 4.06
C VAL A 3 -3.04 -10.12 4.09
N LEU A 4 -2.55 -11.01 4.93
CA LEU A 4 -1.13 -11.26 5.12
C LEU A 4 -0.79 -12.71 4.76
N MET A 5 0.28 -12.89 4.01
CA MET A 5 0.95 -14.18 3.81
C MET A 5 2.35 -14.11 4.41
N GLN A 6 2.64 -14.93 5.39
CA GLN A 6 4.02 -15.13 5.86
C GLN A 6 4.79 -16.03 4.86
N GLN A 7 6.11 -15.93 4.86
CA GLN A 7 6.95 -16.70 3.95
C GLN A 7 6.60 -18.21 3.95
N GLY A 8 6.23 -18.72 2.78
CA GLY A 8 5.88 -20.13 2.59
C GLY A 8 4.53 -20.56 3.18
N GLY A 9 3.72 -19.59 3.63
CA GLY A 9 2.37 -19.81 4.12
C GLY A 9 1.29 -19.50 3.09
N GLU A 10 0.06 -19.40 3.56
CA GLU A 10 -1.11 -18.98 2.79
C GLU A 10 -1.49 -17.54 3.14
N PHE A 11 -2.27 -16.91 2.27
CA PHE A 11 -2.88 -15.61 2.53
C PHE A 11 -4.04 -15.77 3.51
N GLU A 12 -3.98 -15.03 4.61
CA GLU A 12 -4.99 -15.04 5.67
C GLU A 12 -5.42 -13.61 6.02
N LEU A 13 -6.68 -13.43 6.38
CA LEU A 13 -7.19 -12.16 6.89
C LEU A 13 -6.58 -11.84 8.25
N VAL A 14 -6.00 -10.66 8.38
CA VAL A 14 -5.58 -10.12 9.68
C VAL A 14 -6.81 -9.59 10.41
N LYS A 15 -7.39 -10.41 11.29
CA LYS A 15 -8.65 -10.11 12.00
C LYS A 15 -8.39 -9.35 13.29
N ASP A 16 -8.05 -8.07 13.18
CA ASP A 16 -7.92 -7.18 14.32
C ASP A 16 -9.22 -6.42 14.60
N LYS A 17 -9.36 -5.87 15.82
CA LYS A 17 -10.51 -5.02 16.14
C LYS A 17 -10.33 -3.66 15.50
N HIS A 18 -11.12 -3.39 14.47
CA HIS A 18 -11.13 -2.07 13.84
C HIS A 18 -11.73 -1.02 14.75
N GLY A 19 -11.20 0.20 14.62
CA GLY A 19 -11.82 1.40 15.16
C GLY A 19 -13.01 1.87 14.32
N PHE A 20 -13.59 2.98 14.73
CA PHE A 20 -14.62 3.67 13.97
C PHE A 20 -14.03 4.32 12.71
N VAL A 21 -14.89 4.68 11.75
CA VAL A 21 -14.45 5.35 10.51
C VAL A 21 -13.67 6.63 10.84
N ILE A 22 -12.53 6.80 10.19
CA ILE A 22 -11.69 8.00 10.36
C ILE A 22 -12.49 9.25 9.95
N GLY A 23 -12.46 10.27 10.81
CA GLY A 23 -13.22 11.50 10.58
C GLY A 23 -14.72 11.44 10.93
N GLY A 24 -15.24 10.25 11.31
CA GLY A 24 -16.68 10.10 11.62
C GLY A 24 -17.13 10.64 12.98
N MET A 25 -16.20 10.84 13.93
CA MET A 25 -16.51 11.38 15.27
C MET A 25 -15.25 11.93 15.92
N GLU A 26 -15.36 13.10 16.56
CA GLU A 26 -14.27 13.71 17.34
C GLU A 26 -13.92 12.89 18.59
N GLY A 27 -12.64 12.90 18.99
CA GLY A 27 -12.15 12.32 20.24
C GLY A 27 -12.05 10.78 20.25
N ILE A 28 -12.22 10.12 19.11
CA ILE A 28 -12.01 8.66 19.02
C ILE A 28 -10.52 8.35 19.08
N ARG A 29 -10.18 7.38 19.93
CA ARG A 29 -8.83 6.81 19.98
C ARG A 29 -8.81 5.54 19.13
N TYR A 30 -7.87 5.50 18.19
CA TYR A 30 -7.59 4.32 17.38
C TYR A 30 -6.59 3.42 18.10
N LYS A 31 -6.75 2.11 17.90
CA LYS A 31 -5.80 1.14 18.43
C LYS A 31 -4.74 0.85 17.39
N GLU A 32 -3.49 0.92 17.80
CA GLU A 32 -2.35 0.55 16.96
C GLU A 32 -2.13 -0.96 16.99
N TYR A 33 -1.69 -1.50 15.87
CA TYR A 33 -1.29 -2.90 15.71
C TYR A 33 0.02 -2.96 14.96
N GLU A 34 0.88 -3.84 15.40
CA GLU A 34 2.16 -4.10 14.77
C GLU A 34 2.12 -5.43 14.03
N LEU A 35 2.59 -5.43 12.78
CA LEU A 35 2.77 -6.62 11.97
C LEU A 35 4.26 -6.78 11.66
N THR A 36 4.85 -7.92 12.03
CA THR A 36 6.22 -8.25 11.66
C THR A 36 6.21 -9.02 10.35
N LEU A 37 6.87 -8.46 9.33
CA LEU A 37 7.05 -9.12 8.04
C LEU A 37 8.42 -9.78 7.99
N THR A 38 8.46 -11.04 7.57
CA THR A 38 9.69 -11.76 7.24
C THR A 38 9.95 -11.71 5.74
N LYS A 39 11.21 -11.89 5.32
CA LYS A 39 11.56 -11.90 3.89
C LYS A 39 10.66 -12.88 3.12
N GLY A 40 10.05 -12.42 2.04
CA GLY A 40 9.09 -13.18 1.23
C GLY A 40 7.65 -13.13 1.74
N SER A 41 7.38 -12.42 2.85
CA SER A 41 6.00 -12.14 3.26
C SER A 41 5.33 -11.20 2.26
N LYS A 42 4.04 -11.40 2.03
CA LYS A 42 3.22 -10.54 1.15
C LYS A 42 2.07 -9.94 1.94
N LEU A 43 1.85 -8.64 1.75
CA LEU A 43 0.71 -7.91 2.28
C LEU A 43 -0.20 -7.50 1.13
N PHE A 44 -1.47 -7.88 1.20
CA PHE A 44 -2.48 -7.52 0.21
C PHE A 44 -3.52 -6.60 0.86
N LEU A 45 -3.70 -5.43 0.27
CA LEU A 45 -4.67 -4.42 0.67
C LEU A 45 -5.69 -4.23 -0.44
N TYR A 46 -6.94 -3.95 -0.08
CA TYR A 46 -8.03 -3.82 -1.02
C TYR A 46 -9.15 -2.94 -0.47
N THR A 47 -9.95 -2.36 -1.38
CA THR A 47 -11.20 -1.70 -1.03
C THR A 47 -12.35 -2.71 -1.00
N ASP A 48 -13.46 -2.33 -0.41
CA ASP A 48 -14.71 -3.10 -0.34
C ASP A 48 -15.27 -3.47 -1.73
N GLY A 49 -14.95 -2.70 -2.76
CA GLY A 49 -15.29 -3.04 -4.15
C GLY A 49 -14.82 -4.43 -4.60
N VAL A 50 -13.80 -5.04 -3.96
CA VAL A 50 -13.37 -6.40 -4.28
C VAL A 50 -14.35 -7.45 -3.72
N PRO A 51 -14.58 -7.56 -2.40
CA PRO A 51 -15.51 -8.56 -1.86
C PRO A 51 -16.98 -8.25 -2.16
N GLU A 52 -17.34 -7.00 -2.44
CA GLU A 52 -18.70 -6.56 -2.75
C GLU A 52 -19.02 -6.61 -4.25
N ALA A 53 -18.06 -6.96 -5.10
CA ALA A 53 -18.32 -7.21 -6.51
C ALA A 53 -19.49 -8.20 -6.69
N THR A 54 -20.46 -7.84 -7.52
CA THR A 54 -21.76 -8.50 -7.58
C THR A 54 -22.00 -9.09 -8.97
N ASN A 55 -22.51 -10.32 -9.03
CA ASN A 55 -22.90 -10.98 -10.27
C ASN A 55 -24.35 -10.64 -10.67
N ALA A 56 -24.79 -11.14 -11.82
CA ALA A 56 -26.15 -10.93 -12.34
C ALA A 56 -27.27 -11.51 -11.43
N GLN A 57 -26.94 -12.39 -10.49
CA GLN A 57 -27.87 -12.96 -9.48
C GLN A 57 -27.86 -12.16 -8.17
N ASN A 58 -27.18 -11.02 -8.10
CA ASN A 58 -26.96 -10.22 -6.90
C ASN A 58 -26.22 -10.98 -5.78
N GLU A 59 -25.38 -11.93 -6.12
CA GLU A 59 -24.49 -12.58 -5.17
C GLU A 59 -23.18 -11.78 -5.08
N LEU A 60 -22.64 -11.64 -3.86
CA LEU A 60 -21.34 -10.99 -3.64
C LEU A 60 -20.19 -11.97 -3.94
N PHE A 61 -19.08 -11.45 -4.47
CA PHE A 61 -17.84 -12.20 -4.63
C PHE A 61 -17.37 -12.77 -3.29
N GLY A 62 -17.32 -11.93 -2.28
CA GLY A 62 -17.01 -12.30 -0.92
C GLY A 62 -15.53 -12.52 -0.64
N THR A 63 -15.18 -12.52 0.65
CA THR A 63 -13.81 -12.71 1.10
C THR A 63 -13.28 -14.14 0.88
N ASP A 64 -14.17 -15.15 0.87
CA ASP A 64 -13.74 -16.54 0.69
C ASP A 64 -13.22 -16.77 -0.74
N ARG A 65 -13.91 -16.25 -1.76
CA ARG A 65 -13.44 -16.32 -3.16
C ARG A 65 -12.18 -15.50 -3.38
N MET A 66 -12.08 -14.32 -2.73
CA MET A 66 -10.87 -13.51 -2.77
C MET A 66 -9.68 -14.26 -2.18
N LEU A 67 -9.83 -14.89 -1.01
CA LEU A 67 -8.77 -15.69 -0.40
C LEU A 67 -8.42 -16.92 -1.25
N ALA A 68 -9.39 -17.57 -1.87
CA ALA A 68 -9.14 -18.68 -2.80
C ALA A 68 -8.28 -18.22 -3.99
N ALA A 69 -8.60 -17.08 -4.59
CA ALA A 69 -7.81 -16.52 -5.69
C ALA A 69 -6.39 -16.11 -5.27
N LEU A 70 -6.23 -15.54 -4.07
CA LEU A 70 -4.92 -15.21 -3.51
C LEU A 70 -4.07 -16.45 -3.27
N ASN A 71 -4.67 -17.55 -2.85
CA ASN A 71 -4.01 -18.81 -2.49
C ASN A 71 -3.87 -19.79 -3.65
N GLU A 72 -4.34 -19.45 -4.85
CA GLU A 72 -4.17 -20.28 -6.05
C GLU A 72 -2.68 -20.53 -6.37
N ASP A 73 -1.85 -19.48 -6.22
CA ASP A 73 -0.39 -19.57 -6.33
C ASP A 73 0.28 -18.64 -5.31
N THR A 74 0.64 -19.17 -4.16
CA THR A 74 1.30 -18.42 -3.09
C THR A 74 2.74 -18.00 -3.44
N THR A 75 3.32 -18.56 -4.49
CA THR A 75 4.67 -18.25 -4.99
C THR A 75 4.66 -17.12 -6.03
N ALA A 76 3.48 -16.74 -6.53
CA ALA A 76 3.31 -15.72 -7.55
C ALA A 76 3.92 -14.35 -7.14
N SER A 77 4.41 -13.60 -8.13
CA SER A 77 4.83 -12.21 -7.90
C SER A 77 3.63 -11.34 -7.50
N PRO A 78 3.87 -10.17 -6.86
CA PRO A 78 2.79 -9.24 -6.52
C PRO A 78 1.87 -8.89 -7.70
N GLU A 79 2.45 -8.66 -8.88
CA GLU A 79 1.69 -8.36 -10.10
C GLU A 79 0.79 -9.53 -10.51
N LYS A 80 1.30 -10.77 -10.40
CA LYS A 80 0.52 -11.95 -10.73
C LYS A 80 -0.58 -12.21 -9.70
N VAL A 81 -0.32 -11.93 -8.42
CA VAL A 81 -1.34 -11.98 -7.35
C VAL A 81 -2.49 -11.02 -7.68
N LEU A 82 -2.19 -9.76 -8.01
CA LEU A 82 -3.21 -8.78 -8.41
C LEU A 82 -4.00 -9.23 -9.63
N HIS A 83 -3.30 -9.79 -10.64
CA HIS A 83 -3.92 -10.30 -11.85
C HIS A 83 -4.88 -11.48 -11.55
N ASN A 84 -4.46 -12.46 -10.73
CA ASN A 84 -5.29 -13.60 -10.36
C ASN A 84 -6.58 -13.17 -9.65
N VAL A 85 -6.48 -12.23 -8.70
CA VAL A 85 -7.67 -11.71 -8.01
C VAL A 85 -8.58 -10.97 -9.00
N ARG A 86 -8.00 -10.16 -9.90
CA ARG A 86 -8.78 -9.44 -10.92
C ARG A 86 -9.49 -10.41 -11.86
N GLU A 87 -8.82 -11.43 -12.38
CA GLU A 87 -9.44 -12.45 -13.23
C GLU A 87 -10.56 -13.22 -12.51
N ALA A 88 -10.36 -13.52 -11.21
CA ALA A 88 -11.38 -14.20 -10.41
C ALA A 88 -12.63 -13.32 -10.22
N VAL A 89 -12.46 -12.01 -9.98
CA VAL A 89 -13.58 -11.05 -9.90
C VAL A 89 -14.28 -10.94 -11.25
N ASP A 90 -13.53 -10.71 -12.33
CA ASP A 90 -14.10 -10.54 -13.67
C ASP A 90 -14.86 -11.80 -14.12
N GLY A 91 -14.31 -12.99 -13.84
CA GLY A 91 -14.96 -14.27 -14.11
C GLY A 91 -16.22 -14.52 -13.28
N PHE A 92 -16.33 -13.91 -12.10
CA PHE A 92 -17.53 -13.99 -11.26
C PHE A 92 -18.61 -12.98 -11.66
N VAL A 93 -18.22 -11.75 -11.95
CA VAL A 93 -19.13 -10.64 -12.33
C VAL A 93 -19.67 -10.84 -13.73
N LEU A 94 -18.85 -11.36 -14.66
CA LEU A 94 -19.20 -11.53 -16.08
C LEU A 94 -19.67 -10.20 -16.73
N GLU A 95 -20.92 -10.17 -17.21
CA GLU A 95 -21.52 -9.04 -17.91
C GLU A 95 -22.30 -8.07 -16.98
N ALA A 96 -22.29 -8.31 -15.65
CA ALA A 96 -22.94 -7.41 -14.71
C ALA A 96 -22.18 -6.07 -14.64
N GLU A 97 -22.89 -4.97 -14.43
CA GLU A 97 -22.26 -3.66 -14.26
C GLU A 97 -21.44 -3.64 -12.96
N GLN A 98 -20.22 -3.13 -13.04
CA GLN A 98 -19.39 -2.89 -11.88
C GLN A 98 -20.03 -1.81 -11.00
N PHE A 99 -20.29 -2.14 -9.73
CA PHE A 99 -21.02 -1.27 -8.81
C PHE A 99 -20.10 -0.28 -8.07
N ASP A 100 -18.81 -0.61 -7.89
CA ASP A 100 -17.85 0.22 -7.16
C ASP A 100 -16.43 0.07 -7.72
N ASP A 101 -15.54 1.00 -7.35
CA ASP A 101 -14.15 1.02 -7.78
C ASP A 101 -13.34 -0.10 -7.12
N LEU A 102 -12.64 -0.88 -7.94
CA LEU A 102 -11.73 -1.94 -7.51
C LEU A 102 -10.33 -1.39 -7.31
N THR A 103 -9.93 -1.21 -6.06
CA THR A 103 -8.54 -0.84 -5.73
C THR A 103 -7.86 -1.98 -4.97
N MET A 104 -6.70 -2.38 -5.46
CA MET A 104 -5.89 -3.45 -4.87
C MET A 104 -4.42 -3.07 -4.87
N LEU A 105 -3.72 -3.43 -3.80
CA LEU A 105 -2.27 -3.27 -3.66
C LEU A 105 -1.69 -4.56 -3.07
N CYS A 106 -0.65 -5.08 -3.70
CA CYS A 106 0.12 -6.20 -3.17
C CYS A 106 1.58 -5.79 -2.97
N LEU A 107 2.08 -5.96 -1.76
CA LEU A 107 3.47 -5.70 -1.38
C LEU A 107 4.15 -7.02 -1.05
N GLU A 108 5.40 -7.19 -1.48
CA GLU A 108 6.27 -8.28 -1.04
C GLU A 108 7.45 -7.69 -0.28
N PHE A 109 7.64 -8.13 0.98
CA PHE A 109 8.81 -7.75 1.76
C PHE A 109 10.00 -8.63 1.36
N LYS A 110 10.97 -8.01 0.70
CA LYS A 110 12.16 -8.72 0.20
C LYS A 110 13.25 -8.94 1.25
N GLY A 111 12.95 -8.55 2.51
CA GLY A 111 13.89 -8.56 3.61
C GLY A 111 14.80 -7.33 3.59
N ASP A 112 15.49 -7.11 4.71
CA ASP A 112 16.57 -6.15 4.72
C ASP A 112 17.63 -6.66 3.74
N THR A 113 17.66 -6.08 2.57
CA THR A 113 18.85 -6.18 1.73
C THR A 113 19.92 -5.54 2.58
N SER A 114 20.89 -6.33 3.04
CA SER A 114 22.06 -5.78 3.73
C SER A 114 22.54 -4.61 2.90
N MET A 115 22.42 -3.41 3.46
CA MET A 115 22.68 -2.14 2.79
C MET A 115 24.11 -2.13 2.24
N THR A 116 24.31 -2.61 1.02
CA THR A 116 25.54 -2.45 0.22
C THR A 116 25.33 -1.44 -0.89
N GLY A 117 24.14 -0.86 -0.98
CA GLY A 117 23.82 0.27 -1.85
C GLY A 117 24.09 1.62 -1.18
N ASN A 118 24.27 2.66 -1.98
CA ASN A 118 24.42 4.05 -1.53
C ASN A 118 23.04 4.51 -0.97
N CYS A 119 22.77 4.20 0.31
CA CYS A 119 21.59 4.75 0.99
C CYS A 119 21.88 6.20 1.35
N LYS A 120 21.07 7.12 0.84
CA LYS A 120 21.13 8.53 1.21
C LYS A 120 19.86 8.88 2.00
N GLU A 121 20.06 9.60 3.08
CA GLU A 121 18.99 9.98 4.01
C GLU A 121 18.90 11.51 4.06
N LEU A 122 17.67 12.00 4.15
CA LEU A 122 17.34 13.40 4.38
C LEU A 122 16.33 13.47 5.52
N SER A 123 16.66 14.24 6.56
CA SER A 123 15.74 14.57 7.65
C SER A 123 15.42 16.05 7.60
N LEU A 124 14.14 16.40 7.61
CA LEU A 124 13.66 17.79 7.61
C LEU A 124 12.45 17.94 8.52
N PRO A 125 12.20 19.16 9.03
CA PRO A 125 10.93 19.45 9.69
C PRO A 125 9.74 19.08 8.80
N ALA A 126 8.71 18.47 9.39
CA ALA A 126 7.49 18.11 8.69
C ALA A 126 6.60 19.35 8.45
N GLU A 127 7.12 20.28 7.66
CA GLU A 127 6.49 21.56 7.31
C GLU A 127 6.35 21.65 5.77
N VAL A 128 5.20 22.15 5.30
CA VAL A 128 4.92 22.22 3.84
C VAL A 128 5.94 23.07 3.09
N ASP A 129 6.54 24.09 3.74
CA ASP A 129 7.58 24.93 3.14
C ASP A 129 8.91 24.19 2.87
N LYS A 130 9.09 22.99 3.43
CA LYS A 130 10.23 22.08 3.20
C LYS A 130 10.06 21.17 2.00
N LEU A 131 8.88 21.14 1.39
CA LEU A 131 8.61 20.31 0.21
C LEU A 131 9.62 20.54 -0.95
N PRO A 132 10.01 21.77 -1.30
CA PRO A 132 11.01 21.96 -2.37
C PRO A 132 12.37 21.32 -2.07
N GLU A 133 12.79 21.28 -0.80
CA GLU A 133 14.03 20.65 -0.35
C GLU A 133 13.98 19.13 -0.51
N LEU A 134 12.84 18.51 -0.12
CA LEU A 134 12.57 17.10 -0.33
C LEU A 134 12.62 16.72 -1.80
N LEU A 135 11.90 17.46 -2.66
CA LEU A 135 11.81 17.15 -4.08
C LEU A 135 13.17 17.29 -4.77
N SER A 136 13.96 18.32 -4.40
CA SER A 136 15.32 18.50 -4.92
C SER A 136 16.25 17.35 -4.54
N PHE A 137 16.15 16.87 -3.29
CA PHE A 137 16.89 15.68 -2.85
C PHE A 137 16.54 14.45 -3.68
N LEU A 138 15.25 14.17 -3.85
CA LEU A 138 14.78 13.02 -4.62
C LEU A 138 15.21 13.10 -6.10
N GLU A 139 15.05 14.27 -6.72
CA GLU A 139 15.44 14.51 -8.12
C GLU A 139 16.93 14.20 -8.33
N GLN A 140 17.79 14.70 -7.44
CA GLN A 140 19.22 14.42 -7.50
C GLN A 140 19.53 12.92 -7.39
N GLN A 141 18.88 12.20 -6.44
CA GLN A 141 19.12 10.76 -6.27
C GLN A 141 18.63 9.95 -7.48
N LEU A 142 17.48 10.31 -8.02
CA LEU A 142 16.90 9.64 -9.18
C LEU A 142 17.68 9.90 -10.47
N GLU A 143 18.25 11.10 -10.63
CA GLU A 143 19.15 11.42 -11.76
C GLU A 143 20.47 10.64 -11.66
N GLU A 144 21.11 10.61 -10.47
CA GLU A 144 22.32 9.84 -10.21
C GLU A 144 22.11 8.34 -10.49
N ALA A 145 20.91 7.83 -10.23
CA ALA A 145 20.49 6.46 -10.51
C ALA A 145 20.16 6.18 -11.99
N GLY A 146 20.13 7.20 -12.84
CA GLY A 146 19.71 7.06 -14.23
C GLY A 146 18.23 6.73 -14.41
N CYS A 147 17.38 7.08 -13.45
CA CYS A 147 15.95 6.82 -13.49
C CYS A 147 15.30 7.54 -14.69
N PRO A 148 14.42 6.88 -15.45
CA PRO A 148 13.70 7.52 -16.56
C PRO A 148 12.84 8.70 -16.09
N MET A 149 12.84 9.82 -16.84
CA MET A 149 12.12 11.06 -16.50
C MET A 149 10.65 10.82 -16.11
N LYS A 150 9.96 9.93 -16.84
CA LYS A 150 8.56 9.59 -16.54
C LYS A 150 8.41 9.01 -15.13
N THR A 151 9.32 8.12 -14.73
CA THR A 151 9.32 7.48 -13.41
C THR A 151 9.71 8.50 -12.33
N GLN A 152 10.68 9.38 -12.60
CA GLN A 152 11.03 10.48 -11.69
C GLN A 152 9.82 11.34 -11.36
N MET A 153 9.06 11.77 -12.37
CA MET A 153 7.83 12.55 -12.17
C MET A 153 6.79 11.82 -11.32
N GLN A 154 6.62 10.51 -11.54
CA GLN A 154 5.66 9.72 -10.75
C GLN A 154 6.08 9.60 -9.29
N ILE A 155 7.38 9.40 -9.02
CA ILE A 155 7.94 9.33 -7.66
C ILE A 155 7.81 10.70 -6.97
N SER A 156 8.13 11.80 -7.67
CA SER A 156 8.01 13.16 -7.13
C SER A 156 6.58 13.49 -6.72
N VAL A 157 5.59 13.17 -7.55
CA VAL A 157 4.17 13.39 -7.23
C VAL A 157 3.74 12.56 -6.01
N ALA A 158 4.14 11.30 -5.95
CA ALA A 158 3.82 10.45 -4.81
C ALA A 158 4.49 10.94 -3.52
N ALA A 159 5.74 11.36 -3.58
CA ALA A 159 6.48 11.91 -2.44
C ALA A 159 5.89 13.22 -1.95
N GLU A 160 5.48 14.12 -2.84
CA GLU A 160 4.78 15.37 -2.53
C GLU A 160 3.50 15.08 -1.75
N GLU A 161 2.65 14.19 -2.26
CA GLU A 161 1.37 13.82 -1.63
C GLU A 161 1.60 13.27 -0.20
N ILE A 162 2.56 12.35 -0.05
CA ILE A 162 2.89 11.75 1.25
C ILE A 162 3.43 12.81 2.20
N PHE A 163 4.36 13.66 1.75
CA PHE A 163 4.99 14.66 2.61
C PHE A 163 4.00 15.74 3.06
N VAL A 164 3.14 16.22 2.15
CA VAL A 164 2.08 17.19 2.50
C VAL A 164 1.11 16.59 3.53
N ASN A 165 0.77 15.31 3.41
CA ASN A 165 -0.06 14.63 4.40
C ASN A 165 0.64 14.50 5.77
N ILE A 166 1.94 14.17 5.79
CA ILE A 166 2.72 14.13 7.04
C ILE A 166 2.76 15.53 7.68
N ALA A 167 3.14 16.55 6.92
CA ALA A 167 3.25 17.93 7.39
C ALA A 167 1.93 18.51 7.91
N SER A 168 0.80 18.09 7.30
CA SER A 168 -0.51 18.63 7.67
C SER A 168 -1.18 17.91 8.83
N TYR A 169 -0.89 16.62 9.03
CA TYR A 169 -1.72 15.77 9.90
C TYR A 169 -0.96 14.89 10.88
N ALA A 170 0.31 14.53 10.63
CA ALA A 170 0.99 13.53 11.46
C ALA A 170 1.34 14.04 12.86
N TYR A 171 1.72 15.31 12.99
CA TYR A 171 2.26 15.87 14.23
C TYR A 171 1.37 16.96 14.85
N HIS A 172 0.27 17.35 14.19
CA HIS A 172 -0.55 18.47 14.70
C HIS A 172 -1.26 18.13 16.04
N PRO A 173 -1.17 18.97 17.10
CA PRO A 173 -0.61 20.33 17.13
C PRO A 173 0.90 20.43 17.47
N GLU A 174 1.62 19.33 17.55
CA GLU A 174 3.06 19.28 17.87
C GLU A 174 3.89 19.39 16.58
N ASP A 175 5.16 19.76 16.71
CA ASP A 175 6.11 19.78 15.61
C ASP A 175 6.83 18.43 15.52
N GLY A 176 7.18 17.98 14.30
CA GLY A 176 7.88 16.74 14.09
C GLY A 176 8.76 16.77 12.84
N ASP A 177 9.60 15.75 12.69
CA ASP A 177 10.50 15.60 11.55
C ASP A 177 10.02 14.50 10.62
N ALA A 178 10.24 14.70 9.31
CA ALA A 178 10.09 13.68 8.29
C ALA A 178 11.47 13.18 7.84
N GLU A 179 11.64 11.87 7.80
CA GLU A 179 12.85 11.21 7.33
C GLU A 179 12.59 10.55 5.97
N VAL A 180 13.45 10.85 5.01
CA VAL A 180 13.37 10.30 3.66
C VAL A 180 14.64 9.51 3.38
N ARG A 181 14.48 8.26 2.99
CA ARG A 181 15.58 7.38 2.59
C ARG A 181 15.46 7.04 1.12
N CYS A 182 16.56 7.21 0.40
CA CYS A 182 16.68 6.83 -1.00
C CYS A 182 17.80 5.78 -1.12
N GLU A 183 17.44 4.59 -1.59
CA GLU A 183 18.37 3.50 -1.86
C GLU A 183 18.31 3.15 -3.35
N VAL A 184 19.49 3.09 -3.98
CA VAL A 184 19.62 2.79 -5.41
C VAL A 184 20.67 1.69 -5.65
#